data_b4f92ce8e717790d993860d12d7c92e0
#
_entry.id   b4f92ce8e717790d993860d12d7c92e0
#
_cell.length_a   1.000
_cell.length_b   1.000
_cell.length_c   1.000
_cell.angle_alpha   90.00
_cell.angle_beta   90.00
_cell.angle_gamma   90.00
#
_symmetry.space_group_name_H-M   'P 1'
#
loop_
_entity.id
_entity.type
_entity.pdbx_description
1 polymer ?
#
loop_
_entity_poly.entity_id
_entity_poly.type
_entity_poly.pdbx_seq_one_letter_code
_entity_poly.pdbx_strand_id
1 'polypeptide(L)'
;MIGIVSAYNDVLSAHQPMANYPAIIKDEVRKPAAVAQFAGGVPAICDGVTQGQPGMELSLFSRDVIAMSTAIALTHDLYDGAMMLGVCDKIVPGLLMGGLAFGQLPTIFMPAGPMPSGLSNKEKANIRKQHAEGKVAPDKLLEAEMAAYHTEGTCTFYGSANSNQMLLEAMGLMIPGAAFVQPNDPRRMLLTRAASARVVALTTTPEGIGEWTNERLLVNAIVALLATSGSTNHTMRWVAIARAAGFEMTWQDIDALSRVTPLLTGLYPNGEADVNEFNRVGGTAFLLRELLDAGLMHDDVDTVMGRGLSLYTRALGEIGADTHKLTYVPEVKRSQDLTVLRPVAEPFSTEGGLRLLKGNQGQAILKISAVSPEHRVITAPAHVFDMQIEVITACKANRVVADSVVIVRNRGPCACGMPELHQLTPALSVLLDRGLKVALITDGRMSGASGRVPAAIHVTPEAAAGGALTRIHDGDIVTVDCDSGTLHLHVDAATHLARSNAPTPAAKSGWGRELFAVFHDNISVADCGASIFGN
;
A
#
# COMPACT_ATOMS: atom_id res chain seq x y z
N MET A 1 -22.46 -0.30 23.22
CA MET A 1 -22.66 0.62 22.05
C MET A 1 -21.52 0.40 21.06
N ILE A 2 -21.78 0.45 19.75
CA ILE A 2 -20.77 0.28 18.70
C ILE A 2 -20.42 1.63 18.07
N GLY A 3 -19.13 1.97 18.05
CA GLY A 3 -18.63 3.16 17.35
C GLY A 3 -18.40 2.89 15.86
N ILE A 4 -18.82 3.82 15.00
CA ILE A 4 -18.54 3.76 13.56
C ILE A 4 -17.56 4.89 13.23
N VAL A 5 -16.31 4.54 12.94
CA VAL A 5 -15.27 5.47 12.48
C VAL A 5 -15.11 5.29 10.98
N SER A 6 -15.22 6.36 10.21
CA SER A 6 -15.30 6.26 8.75
C SER A 6 -14.46 7.34 8.06
N ALA A 7 -13.79 6.95 7.00
CA ALA A 7 -13.10 7.85 6.07
C ALA A 7 -13.97 8.19 4.84
N TYR A 8 -15.28 8.04 4.95
CA TYR A 8 -16.22 8.41 3.89
C TYR A 8 -16.03 9.86 3.44
N ASN A 9 -16.10 10.05 2.15
CA ASN A 9 -16.22 11.34 1.48
C ASN A 9 -16.70 11.13 0.03
N ASP A 10 -17.31 12.16 -0.57
CA ASP A 10 -17.78 12.13 -1.96
C ASP A 10 -16.67 12.35 -2.99
N VAL A 11 -15.51 12.85 -2.57
CA VAL A 11 -14.43 13.28 -3.46
C VAL A 11 -13.71 12.07 -4.07
N LEU A 12 -13.65 10.95 -3.33
CA LEU A 12 -12.87 9.78 -3.73
C LEU A 12 -13.80 8.59 -4.03
N SER A 13 -13.78 8.09 -5.25
CA SER A 13 -14.55 6.90 -5.67
C SER A 13 -14.36 5.70 -4.73
N ALA A 14 -13.17 5.54 -4.18
CA ALA A 14 -12.85 4.44 -3.25
C ALA A 14 -13.58 4.53 -1.90
N HIS A 15 -14.04 5.71 -1.48
CA HIS A 15 -14.66 5.94 -0.17
C HIS A 15 -16.15 6.26 -0.27
N GLN A 16 -16.62 6.66 -1.44
CA GLN A 16 -18.00 6.98 -1.72
C GLN A 16 -18.99 5.83 -1.39
N PRO A 17 -18.67 4.53 -1.61
CA PRO A 17 -19.59 3.44 -1.23
C PRO A 17 -19.92 3.37 0.26
N MET A 18 -19.07 3.93 1.12
CA MET A 18 -19.24 3.89 2.57
C MET A 18 -20.37 4.82 3.06
N ALA A 19 -20.95 5.66 2.18
CA ALA A 19 -22.06 6.55 2.52
C ALA A 19 -23.22 5.81 3.19
N ASN A 20 -23.56 4.63 2.68
CA ASN A 20 -24.72 3.86 3.14
C ASN A 20 -24.41 2.89 4.30
N TYR A 21 -23.14 2.63 4.59
CA TYR A 21 -22.74 1.63 5.60
C TYR A 21 -23.25 1.98 7.00
N PRO A 22 -23.19 3.24 7.49
CA PRO A 22 -23.71 3.57 8.81
C PRO A 22 -25.19 3.23 9.01
N ALA A 23 -26.02 3.40 7.98
CA ALA A 23 -27.44 3.02 8.05
C ALA A 23 -27.63 1.51 8.18
N ILE A 24 -26.90 0.72 7.39
CA ILE A 24 -26.92 -0.76 7.41
C ILE A 24 -26.43 -1.28 8.77
N ILE A 25 -25.34 -0.70 9.30
CA ILE A 25 -24.75 -1.08 10.59
C ILE A 25 -25.76 -0.80 11.71
N LYS A 26 -26.34 0.40 11.76
CA LYS A 26 -27.34 0.78 12.77
C LYS A 26 -28.57 -0.13 12.75
N ASP A 27 -29.04 -0.50 11.55
CA ASP A 27 -30.17 -1.40 11.39
C ASP A 27 -29.85 -2.81 11.94
N GLU A 28 -28.69 -3.36 11.61
CA GLU A 28 -28.29 -4.69 12.05
C GLU A 28 -28.02 -4.76 13.55
N VAL A 29 -27.32 -3.77 14.10
CA VAL A 29 -26.95 -3.69 15.52
C VAL A 29 -28.17 -3.57 16.44
N ARG A 30 -29.28 -3.02 15.96
CA ARG A 30 -30.54 -2.95 16.72
C ARG A 30 -31.20 -4.29 17.00
N LYS A 31 -30.97 -5.30 16.15
CA LYS A 31 -31.60 -6.62 16.29
C LYS A 31 -31.28 -7.30 17.63
N PRO A 32 -30.01 -7.31 18.10
CA PRO A 32 -29.67 -7.79 19.44
C PRO A 32 -29.81 -6.72 20.53
N ALA A 33 -30.66 -5.71 20.34
CA ALA A 33 -30.92 -4.61 21.28
C ALA A 33 -29.68 -3.75 21.63
N ALA A 34 -28.69 -3.69 20.74
CA ALA A 34 -27.53 -2.78 20.85
C ALA A 34 -27.73 -1.48 20.05
N VAL A 35 -26.84 -0.54 20.21
CA VAL A 35 -26.88 0.76 19.52
C VAL A 35 -25.55 0.99 18.80
N ALA A 36 -25.59 1.49 17.57
CA ALA A 36 -24.41 1.97 16.86
C ALA A 36 -24.52 3.46 16.59
N GLN A 37 -23.42 4.18 16.76
CA GLN A 37 -23.33 5.61 16.49
C GLN A 37 -22.18 5.94 15.56
N PHE A 38 -22.43 6.85 14.63
CA PHE A 38 -21.40 7.37 13.74
C PHE A 38 -20.54 8.38 14.53
N ALA A 39 -19.29 7.99 14.78
CA ALA A 39 -18.36 8.80 15.56
C ALA A 39 -17.61 9.84 14.72
N GLY A 40 -17.78 9.79 13.40
CA GLY A 40 -17.07 10.68 12.48
C GLY A 40 -15.79 10.05 11.91
N GLY A 41 -14.95 10.90 11.36
CA GLY A 41 -13.67 10.53 10.76
C GLY A 41 -13.06 11.69 9.98
N VAL A 42 -11.89 11.48 9.39
CA VAL A 42 -11.19 12.46 8.56
C VAL A 42 -11.38 12.11 7.09
N PRO A 43 -11.58 13.09 6.21
CA PRO A 43 -11.54 12.85 4.77
C PRO A 43 -10.18 12.28 4.34
N ALA A 44 -10.23 11.26 3.50
CA ALA A 44 -9.01 10.66 2.96
C ALA A 44 -8.37 11.52 1.88
N ILE A 45 -7.04 11.42 1.73
CA ILE A 45 -6.31 11.92 0.56
C ILE A 45 -5.89 10.72 -0.29
N CYS A 46 -6.27 10.73 -1.58
CA CYS A 46 -5.83 9.74 -2.55
C CYS A 46 -4.74 10.33 -3.46
N ASP A 47 -3.55 9.72 -3.46
CA ASP A 47 -2.44 10.19 -4.29
C ASP A 47 -2.74 10.13 -5.79
N GLY A 48 -3.61 9.22 -6.21
CA GLY A 48 -4.06 9.17 -7.61
C GLY A 48 -4.82 10.42 -8.05
N VAL A 49 -5.61 11.00 -7.14
CA VAL A 49 -6.39 12.24 -7.39
C VAL A 49 -5.52 13.48 -7.22
N THR A 50 -4.63 13.49 -6.22
CA THR A 50 -3.78 14.65 -5.92
C THR A 50 -2.46 14.65 -6.68
N GLN A 51 -2.27 13.72 -7.61
CA GLN A 51 -1.01 13.55 -8.36
C GLN A 51 -0.56 14.84 -9.04
N GLY A 52 0.63 15.32 -8.67
CA GLY A 52 1.19 16.56 -9.16
C GLY A 52 0.59 17.85 -8.58
N GLN A 53 -0.42 17.75 -7.71
CA GLN A 53 -1.01 18.90 -7.03
C GLN A 53 -0.23 19.27 -5.75
N PRO A 54 -0.23 20.54 -5.34
CA PRO A 54 0.47 20.99 -4.14
C PRO A 54 0.07 20.25 -2.86
N GLY A 55 -1.21 19.91 -2.70
CA GLY A 55 -1.72 19.19 -1.52
C GLY A 55 -1.22 17.76 -1.37
N MET A 56 -0.59 17.18 -2.40
CA MET A 56 0.00 15.86 -2.33
C MET A 56 1.15 15.77 -1.30
N GLU A 57 1.83 16.87 -1.02
CA GLU A 57 2.88 16.95 -0.01
C GLU A 57 2.36 16.68 1.42
N LEU A 58 1.06 16.84 1.66
CA LEU A 58 0.42 16.56 2.96
C LEU A 58 -0.12 15.11 3.05
N SER A 59 -0.02 14.36 1.98
CA SER A 59 -0.69 13.06 1.85
C SER A 59 -0.21 12.02 2.87
N LEU A 60 1.10 11.92 3.11
CA LEU A 60 1.66 10.98 4.09
C LEU A 60 1.16 11.29 5.51
N PHE A 61 1.16 12.56 5.88
CA PHE A 61 0.76 13.02 7.20
C PHE A 61 -0.70 12.72 7.51
N SER A 62 -1.56 12.60 6.48
CA SER A 62 -2.97 12.24 6.69
C SER A 62 -3.16 10.88 7.38
N ARG A 63 -2.19 9.96 7.31
CA ARG A 63 -2.22 8.70 8.05
C ARG A 63 -2.25 8.94 9.56
N ASP A 64 -1.34 9.78 10.04
CA ASP A 64 -1.20 10.05 11.47
C ASP A 64 -2.37 10.93 11.97
N VAL A 65 -2.86 11.85 11.13
CA VAL A 65 -4.09 12.62 11.41
C VAL A 65 -5.30 11.69 11.54
N ILE A 66 -5.43 10.67 10.69
CA ILE A 66 -6.51 9.68 10.77
C ILE A 66 -6.38 8.86 12.06
N ALA A 67 -5.17 8.46 12.45
CA ALA A 67 -4.93 7.77 13.72
C ALA A 67 -5.35 8.64 14.93
N MET A 68 -4.96 9.92 14.94
CA MET A 68 -5.37 10.88 15.97
C MET A 68 -6.88 11.10 16.00
N SER A 69 -7.52 11.26 14.83
CA SER A 69 -8.97 11.42 14.74
C SER A 69 -9.72 10.18 15.22
N THR A 70 -9.22 8.98 14.90
CA THR A 70 -9.77 7.72 15.40
C THR A 70 -9.66 7.67 16.93
N ALA A 71 -8.50 8.03 17.48
CA ALA A 71 -8.30 8.11 18.92
C ALA A 71 -9.28 9.11 19.58
N ILE A 72 -9.45 10.30 18.98
CA ILE A 72 -10.43 11.30 19.49
C ILE A 72 -11.83 10.69 19.51
N ALA A 73 -12.26 10.00 18.44
CA ALA A 73 -13.57 9.37 18.37
C ALA A 73 -13.78 8.33 19.49
N LEU A 74 -12.78 7.49 19.76
CA LEU A 74 -12.85 6.40 20.73
C LEU A 74 -12.63 6.87 22.18
N THR A 75 -11.92 7.98 22.39
CA THR A 75 -11.62 8.57 23.72
C THR A 75 -12.87 8.97 24.51
N HIS A 76 -14.04 9.08 23.87
CA HIS A 76 -15.29 9.38 24.58
C HIS A 76 -15.72 8.28 25.58
N ASP A 77 -15.08 7.11 25.54
CA ASP A 77 -15.35 5.96 26.41
C ASP A 77 -16.83 5.53 26.43
N LEU A 78 -17.45 5.59 25.24
CA LEU A 78 -18.86 5.27 25.04
C LEU A 78 -19.07 3.93 24.32
N TYR A 79 -18.00 3.33 23.80
CA TYR A 79 -18.09 2.21 22.89
C TYR A 79 -17.56 0.93 23.52
N ASP A 80 -18.33 -0.14 23.36
CA ASP A 80 -17.93 -1.52 23.72
C ASP A 80 -17.26 -2.25 22.54
N GLY A 81 -17.26 -1.64 21.36
CA GLY A 81 -16.61 -2.16 20.15
C GLY A 81 -16.68 -1.14 19.02
N ALA A 82 -15.91 -1.37 17.95
CA ALA A 82 -15.79 -0.42 16.84
C ALA A 82 -15.88 -1.09 15.46
N MET A 83 -16.42 -0.36 14.50
CA MET A 83 -16.34 -0.68 13.08
C MET A 83 -15.55 0.42 12.37
N MET A 84 -14.47 0.01 11.68
CA MET A 84 -13.57 0.89 10.93
C MET A 84 -13.89 0.81 9.45
N LEU A 85 -14.39 1.91 8.88
CA LEU A 85 -14.76 2.00 7.47
C LEU A 85 -13.68 2.76 6.71
N GLY A 86 -12.85 2.05 5.96
CA GLY A 86 -11.75 2.66 5.22
C GLY A 86 -11.08 1.71 4.25
N VAL A 87 -10.50 2.31 3.23
CA VAL A 87 -9.63 1.66 2.24
C VAL A 87 -8.47 2.61 1.93
N CYS A 88 -7.61 2.25 0.98
CA CYS A 88 -6.50 3.08 0.50
C CYS A 88 -5.29 3.16 1.42
N ASP A 89 -4.30 3.85 0.89
CA ASP A 89 -2.88 3.82 1.23
C ASP A 89 -2.56 4.27 2.66
N LYS A 90 -3.11 5.41 3.10
CA LYS A 90 -2.87 6.01 4.42
C LYS A 90 -3.99 5.72 5.40
N ILE A 91 -5.20 5.47 4.85
CA ILE A 91 -6.43 5.41 5.64
C ILE A 91 -6.46 4.15 6.51
N VAL A 92 -6.25 2.98 5.90
CA VAL A 92 -6.23 1.72 6.63
C VAL A 92 -5.16 1.70 7.73
N PRO A 93 -3.89 2.07 7.44
CA PRO A 93 -2.89 2.16 8.49
C PRO A 93 -3.26 3.17 9.59
N GLY A 94 -3.81 4.32 9.24
CA GLY A 94 -4.24 5.31 10.23
C GLY A 94 -5.36 4.81 11.14
N LEU A 95 -6.39 4.20 10.56
CA LEU A 95 -7.49 3.58 11.32
C LEU A 95 -6.98 2.45 12.22
N LEU A 96 -6.07 1.61 11.71
CA LEU A 96 -5.51 0.49 12.47
C LEU A 96 -4.64 0.99 13.65
N MET A 97 -3.75 1.95 13.41
CA MET A 97 -2.93 2.57 14.47
C MET A 97 -3.80 3.24 15.53
N GLY A 98 -4.84 3.97 15.11
CA GLY A 98 -5.80 4.59 16.04
C GLY A 98 -6.63 3.57 16.81
N GLY A 99 -7.04 2.46 16.17
CA GLY A 99 -7.74 1.36 16.82
C GLY A 99 -6.87 0.61 17.84
N LEU A 100 -5.60 0.39 17.52
CA LEU A 100 -4.64 -0.27 18.42
C LEU A 100 -4.36 0.53 19.68
N ALA A 101 -4.47 1.87 19.64
CA ALA A 101 -4.41 2.69 20.84
C ALA A 101 -5.57 2.44 21.83
N PHE A 102 -6.63 1.76 21.37
CA PHE A 102 -7.78 1.29 22.16
C PHE A 102 -7.89 -0.24 22.02
N GLY A 103 -6.77 -0.93 22.25
CA GLY A 103 -6.61 -2.35 22.01
C GLY A 103 -7.61 -3.27 22.72
N GLN A 104 -8.24 -2.80 23.81
CA GLN A 104 -9.29 -3.52 24.54
C GLN A 104 -10.61 -3.60 23.75
N LEU A 105 -10.82 -2.75 22.73
CA LEU A 105 -12.05 -2.74 21.97
C LEU A 105 -12.03 -3.78 20.85
N PRO A 106 -13.00 -4.70 20.77
CA PRO A 106 -13.19 -5.52 19.59
C PRO A 106 -13.48 -4.63 18.38
N THR A 107 -12.65 -4.75 17.37
CA THR A 107 -12.70 -3.88 16.19
C THR A 107 -12.75 -4.69 14.92
N ILE A 108 -13.70 -4.37 14.03
CA ILE A 108 -13.83 -5.01 12.72
C ILE A 108 -13.66 -3.95 11.62
N PHE A 109 -12.84 -4.28 10.62
CA PHE A 109 -12.68 -3.45 9.42
C PHE A 109 -13.69 -3.84 8.35
N MET A 110 -14.23 -2.84 7.66
CA MET A 110 -15.14 -3.05 6.53
C MET A 110 -14.70 -2.20 5.34
N PRO A 111 -14.19 -2.83 4.26
CA PRO A 111 -13.73 -2.13 3.07
C PRO A 111 -14.88 -1.79 2.12
N ALA A 112 -14.63 -0.86 1.19
CA ALA A 112 -15.52 -0.60 0.07
C ALA A 112 -15.44 -1.66 -1.03
N GLY A 113 -14.28 -2.25 -1.22
CA GLY A 113 -13.99 -3.16 -2.33
C GLY A 113 -13.58 -2.44 -3.63
N PRO A 114 -13.10 -3.19 -4.64
CA PRO A 114 -12.69 -2.63 -5.92
C PRO A 114 -13.90 -2.30 -6.79
N MET A 115 -13.74 -1.29 -7.67
CA MET A 115 -14.70 -1.07 -8.75
C MET A 115 -14.68 -2.24 -9.75
N PRO A 116 -15.72 -2.45 -10.57
CA PRO A 116 -15.66 -3.37 -11.68
C PRO A 116 -14.51 -3.07 -12.64
N SER A 117 -13.98 -4.08 -13.32
CA SER A 117 -12.91 -3.90 -14.29
C SER A 117 -13.38 -3.05 -15.48
N GLY A 118 -12.61 -2.02 -15.82
CA GLY A 118 -12.81 -1.16 -16.98
C GLY A 118 -11.67 -1.33 -17.99
N LEU A 119 -11.15 -0.22 -18.52
CA LEU A 119 -9.98 -0.26 -19.39
C LEU A 119 -8.82 -0.93 -18.67
N SER A 120 -8.15 -1.88 -19.32
CA SER A 120 -7.09 -2.67 -18.70
C SER A 120 -5.92 -1.79 -18.24
N ASN A 121 -5.26 -2.21 -17.15
CA ASN A 121 -4.11 -1.47 -16.62
C ASN A 121 -2.96 -1.36 -17.63
N LYS A 122 -2.78 -2.39 -18.48
CA LYS A 122 -1.79 -2.41 -19.56
C LYS A 122 -2.09 -1.37 -20.65
N GLU A 123 -3.35 -1.31 -21.11
CA GLU A 123 -3.76 -0.32 -22.11
C GLU A 123 -3.65 1.10 -21.59
N LYS A 124 -4.12 1.35 -20.37
CA LYS A 124 -3.96 2.65 -19.70
C LYS A 124 -2.49 3.06 -19.58
N ALA A 125 -1.61 2.16 -19.14
CA ALA A 125 -0.18 2.42 -19.03
C ALA A 125 0.44 2.75 -20.40
N ASN A 126 0.02 2.05 -21.46
CA ASN A 126 0.48 2.32 -22.82
C ASN A 126 0.02 3.70 -23.31
N ILE A 127 -1.22 4.10 -23.05
CA ILE A 127 -1.73 5.44 -23.42
C ILE A 127 -0.98 6.54 -22.67
N ARG A 128 -0.73 6.36 -21.37
CA ARG A 128 0.08 7.28 -20.56
C ARG A 128 1.50 7.44 -21.13
N LYS A 129 2.12 6.33 -21.57
CA LYS A 129 3.43 6.34 -22.20
C LYS A 129 3.41 7.08 -23.53
N GLN A 130 2.44 6.78 -24.40
CA GLN A 130 2.28 7.48 -25.69
C GLN A 130 2.03 8.99 -25.50
N HIS A 131 1.29 9.37 -24.45
CA HIS A 131 1.12 10.78 -24.10
C HIS A 131 2.43 11.41 -23.64
N ALA A 132 3.23 10.72 -22.83
CA ALA A 132 4.55 11.20 -22.40
C ALA A 132 5.51 11.40 -23.58
N GLU A 133 5.37 10.59 -24.64
CA GLU A 133 6.10 10.71 -25.91
C GLU A 133 5.53 11.80 -26.85
N GLY A 134 4.40 12.44 -26.50
CA GLY A 134 3.72 13.43 -27.35
C GLY A 134 2.93 12.83 -28.52
N LYS A 135 2.72 11.50 -28.55
CA LYS A 135 2.01 10.79 -29.63
C LYS A 135 0.48 10.79 -29.46
N VAL A 136 0.02 11.07 -28.25
CA VAL A 136 -1.41 11.06 -27.89
C VAL A 136 -1.76 12.38 -27.22
N ALA A 137 -2.87 13.00 -27.67
CA ALA A 137 -3.40 14.24 -27.14
C ALA A 137 -3.93 14.08 -25.70
N PRO A 138 -4.01 15.18 -24.90
CA PRO A 138 -4.54 15.16 -23.55
C PRO A 138 -5.96 14.58 -23.44
N ASP A 139 -6.84 14.88 -24.40
CA ASP A 139 -8.21 14.39 -24.41
C ASP A 139 -8.29 12.86 -24.48
N LYS A 140 -7.40 12.24 -25.28
CA LYS A 140 -7.33 10.78 -25.37
C LYS A 140 -6.80 10.15 -24.09
N LEU A 141 -5.90 10.81 -23.38
CA LEU A 141 -5.47 10.38 -22.06
C LEU A 141 -6.63 10.46 -21.07
N LEU A 142 -7.39 11.57 -21.08
CA LEU A 142 -8.56 11.73 -20.20
C LEU A 142 -9.61 10.66 -20.46
N GLU A 143 -9.94 10.37 -21.73
CA GLU A 143 -10.85 9.26 -22.09
C GLU A 143 -10.41 7.92 -21.50
N ALA A 144 -9.11 7.60 -21.57
CA ALA A 144 -8.57 6.37 -21.03
C ALA A 144 -8.63 6.32 -19.49
N GLU A 145 -8.34 7.46 -18.82
CA GLU A 145 -8.48 7.56 -17.35
C GLU A 145 -9.95 7.39 -16.93
N MET A 146 -10.89 8.01 -17.61
CA MET A 146 -12.32 7.85 -17.35
C MET A 146 -12.82 6.42 -17.59
N ALA A 147 -12.31 5.75 -18.63
CA ALA A 147 -12.65 4.35 -18.91
C ALA A 147 -12.03 3.37 -17.90
N ALA A 148 -10.93 3.75 -17.24
CA ALA A 148 -10.27 2.93 -16.22
C ALA A 148 -10.84 3.17 -14.81
N TYR A 149 -11.38 4.37 -14.53
CA TYR A 149 -11.93 4.78 -13.24
C TYR A 149 -13.37 5.27 -13.41
N HIS A 150 -14.26 4.35 -13.78
CA HIS A 150 -15.59 4.68 -14.33
C HIS A 150 -16.74 4.61 -13.33
N THR A 151 -16.49 4.15 -12.08
CA THR A 151 -17.52 4.02 -11.06
C THR A 151 -16.94 4.06 -9.66
N GLU A 152 -17.77 3.87 -8.64
CA GLU A 152 -17.38 3.79 -7.24
C GLU A 152 -16.57 2.52 -6.93
N GLY A 153 -15.73 2.59 -5.91
CA GLY A 153 -14.81 1.53 -5.47
C GLY A 153 -13.34 1.92 -5.60
N THR A 154 -12.46 1.04 -5.13
CA THR A 154 -11.01 1.24 -5.29
C THR A 154 -10.59 1.01 -6.75
N CYS A 155 -9.43 1.55 -7.14
CA CYS A 155 -8.79 1.19 -8.41
C CYS A 155 -8.56 -0.33 -8.49
N THR A 156 -8.52 -0.89 -9.72
CA THR A 156 -8.45 -2.34 -9.92
C THR A 156 -7.03 -2.91 -9.94
N PHE A 157 -6.00 -2.07 -10.09
CA PHE A 157 -4.62 -2.55 -9.99
C PHE A 157 -4.22 -2.90 -8.55
N TYR A 158 -3.21 -3.76 -8.39
CA TYR A 158 -2.77 -4.20 -7.07
C TYR A 158 -1.76 -3.21 -6.45
N GLY A 159 -2.25 -2.01 -6.15
CA GLY A 159 -1.55 -0.97 -5.40
C GLY A 159 -1.87 -1.02 -3.90
N SER A 160 -1.56 0.08 -3.20
CA SER A 160 -1.70 0.13 -1.73
C SER A 160 -3.15 0.02 -1.25
N ALA A 161 -4.13 0.47 -2.03
CA ALA A 161 -5.54 0.34 -1.66
C ALA A 161 -5.94 -1.14 -1.52
N ASN A 162 -5.70 -1.92 -2.56
CA ASN A 162 -6.10 -3.32 -2.60
C ASN A 162 -5.21 -4.23 -1.75
N SER A 163 -3.90 -3.95 -1.67
CA SER A 163 -3.03 -4.71 -0.78
C SER A 163 -3.38 -4.47 0.70
N ASN A 164 -3.78 -3.26 1.12
CA ASN A 164 -4.30 -3.05 2.47
C ASN A 164 -5.54 -3.90 2.79
N GLN A 165 -6.49 -3.99 1.86
CA GLN A 165 -7.67 -4.85 2.04
C GLN A 165 -7.26 -6.33 2.19
N MET A 166 -6.33 -6.80 1.33
CA MET A 166 -5.76 -8.14 1.43
C MET A 166 -5.12 -8.40 2.81
N LEU A 167 -4.27 -7.47 3.27
CA LEU A 167 -3.53 -7.65 4.52
C LEU A 167 -4.46 -7.69 5.74
N LEU A 168 -5.47 -6.82 5.80
CA LEU A 168 -6.47 -6.88 6.87
C LEU A 168 -7.26 -8.20 6.88
N GLU A 169 -7.55 -8.76 5.71
CA GLU A 169 -8.20 -10.08 5.61
C GLU A 169 -7.24 -11.19 6.05
N ALA A 170 -5.97 -11.14 5.63
CA ALA A 170 -4.92 -12.07 6.07
C ALA A 170 -4.61 -11.99 7.57
N MET A 171 -4.91 -10.87 8.21
CA MET A 171 -4.87 -10.70 9.66
C MET A 171 -6.16 -11.18 10.36
N GLY A 172 -7.17 -11.56 9.63
CA GLY A 172 -8.44 -11.91 10.24
C GLY A 172 -9.18 -10.75 10.91
N LEU A 173 -8.93 -9.50 10.52
CA LEU A 173 -9.58 -8.29 11.04
C LEU A 173 -10.84 -7.88 10.26
N MET A 174 -11.24 -8.67 9.26
CA MET A 174 -12.44 -8.54 8.44
C MET A 174 -13.27 -9.81 8.46
N ILE A 175 -14.49 -9.76 7.95
CA ILE A 175 -15.24 -10.96 7.59
C ILE A 175 -14.56 -11.65 6.40
N PRO A 176 -14.39 -12.99 6.38
CA PRO A 176 -13.76 -13.72 5.28
C PRO A 176 -14.40 -13.41 3.92
N GLY A 177 -13.58 -13.16 2.92
CA GLY A 177 -14.00 -12.80 1.57
C GLY A 177 -14.38 -11.32 1.38
N ALA A 178 -14.23 -10.47 2.40
CA ALA A 178 -14.67 -9.08 2.31
C ALA A 178 -13.76 -8.20 1.45
N ALA A 179 -12.48 -8.53 1.26
CA ALA A 179 -11.50 -7.64 0.64
C ALA A 179 -11.89 -7.21 -0.79
N PHE A 180 -12.31 -8.16 -1.64
CA PHE A 180 -12.45 -7.92 -3.08
C PHE A 180 -13.87 -8.06 -3.64
N VAL A 181 -14.89 -8.07 -2.79
CA VAL A 181 -16.29 -7.96 -3.24
C VAL A 181 -16.53 -6.53 -3.70
N GLN A 182 -17.08 -6.35 -4.88
CA GLN A 182 -17.37 -5.03 -5.46
C GLN A 182 -18.46 -4.27 -4.68
N PRO A 183 -18.48 -2.93 -4.70
CA PRO A 183 -19.47 -2.13 -3.97
C PRO A 183 -20.92 -2.46 -4.32
N ASN A 184 -21.20 -2.69 -5.61
CA ASN A 184 -22.53 -2.97 -6.14
C ASN A 184 -22.92 -4.46 -6.11
N ASP A 185 -22.04 -5.34 -5.65
CA ASP A 185 -22.37 -6.75 -5.45
C ASP A 185 -23.30 -6.89 -4.22
N PRO A 186 -24.45 -7.58 -4.34
CA PRO A 186 -25.35 -7.78 -3.20
C PRO A 186 -24.68 -8.39 -1.97
N ARG A 187 -23.62 -9.17 -2.14
CA ARG A 187 -22.83 -9.74 -1.04
C ARG A 187 -22.16 -8.65 -0.18
N ARG A 188 -21.85 -7.48 -0.74
CA ARG A 188 -21.24 -6.37 0.01
C ARG A 188 -22.14 -5.92 1.17
N MET A 189 -23.43 -5.78 0.93
CA MET A 189 -24.40 -5.44 2.00
C MET A 189 -24.49 -6.56 3.04
N LEU A 190 -24.49 -7.82 2.63
CA LEU A 190 -24.55 -8.98 3.53
C LEU A 190 -23.29 -9.08 4.40
N LEU A 191 -22.11 -8.80 3.84
CA LEU A 191 -20.83 -8.72 4.56
C LEU A 191 -20.86 -7.62 5.63
N THR A 192 -21.40 -6.45 5.27
CA THR A 192 -21.56 -5.33 6.22
C THR A 192 -22.50 -5.70 7.38
N ARG A 193 -23.60 -6.39 7.10
CA ARG A 193 -24.52 -6.92 8.13
C ARG A 193 -23.84 -7.97 9.00
N ALA A 194 -23.11 -8.91 8.40
CA ALA A 194 -22.39 -9.95 9.12
C ALA A 194 -21.31 -9.35 10.04
N ALA A 195 -20.56 -8.37 9.56
CA ALA A 195 -19.58 -7.64 10.38
C ALA A 195 -20.26 -6.91 11.55
N SER A 196 -21.41 -6.30 11.32
CA SER A 196 -22.21 -5.59 12.34
C SER A 196 -22.74 -6.52 13.44
N ALA A 197 -23.26 -7.68 13.05
CA ALA A 197 -23.70 -8.70 14.00
C ALA A 197 -22.49 -9.27 14.77
N ARG A 198 -21.37 -9.49 14.09
CA ARG A 198 -20.17 -10.06 14.71
C ARG A 198 -19.51 -9.12 15.71
N VAL A 199 -19.39 -7.82 15.42
CA VAL A 199 -18.81 -6.87 16.38
C VAL A 199 -19.64 -6.80 17.65
N VAL A 200 -20.97 -6.88 17.60
CA VAL A 200 -21.83 -6.95 18.79
C VAL A 200 -21.56 -8.24 19.59
N ALA A 201 -21.45 -9.38 18.91
CA ALA A 201 -21.12 -10.64 19.59
C ALA A 201 -19.77 -10.59 20.30
N LEU A 202 -18.79 -9.93 19.72
CA LEU A 202 -17.44 -9.78 20.28
C LEU A 202 -17.41 -8.88 21.52
N THR A 203 -18.38 -7.97 21.74
CA THR A 203 -18.42 -7.14 22.96
C THR A 203 -18.66 -7.95 24.24
N THR A 204 -19.01 -9.23 24.12
CA THR A 204 -19.19 -10.13 25.25
C THR A 204 -17.94 -10.97 25.56
N THR A 205 -16.89 -10.85 24.75
CA THR A 205 -15.58 -11.47 24.97
C THR A 205 -14.61 -10.45 25.58
N PRO A 206 -13.63 -10.89 26.40
CA PRO A 206 -12.70 -9.95 27.02
C PRO A 206 -11.63 -9.43 26.06
N GLU A 207 -11.50 -10.02 24.86
CA GLU A 207 -10.39 -9.76 23.94
C GLU A 207 -10.76 -8.67 22.93
N GLY A 208 -9.81 -7.77 22.69
CA GLY A 208 -9.91 -6.71 21.70
C GLY A 208 -8.86 -6.78 20.60
N ILE A 209 -8.82 -5.79 19.75
CA ILE A 209 -7.91 -5.74 18.60
C ILE A 209 -6.42 -5.76 19.00
N GLY A 210 -6.07 -5.23 20.18
CA GLY A 210 -4.69 -5.21 20.66
C GLY A 210 -4.18 -6.61 21.02
N GLU A 211 -5.02 -7.46 21.58
CA GLU A 211 -4.67 -8.84 21.92
C GLU A 211 -4.60 -9.73 20.68
N TRP A 212 -5.48 -9.50 19.71
CA TRP A 212 -5.43 -10.22 18.44
C TRP A 212 -4.21 -9.85 17.61
N THR A 213 -3.81 -8.55 17.62
CA THR A 213 -2.69 -8.04 16.83
C THR A 213 -1.35 -8.36 17.52
N ASN A 214 -0.98 -9.62 17.51
CA ASN A 214 0.29 -10.11 18.02
C ASN A 214 1.34 -10.26 16.91
N GLU A 215 2.56 -10.66 17.28
CA GLU A 215 3.69 -10.85 16.37
C GLU A 215 3.35 -11.82 15.22
N ARG A 216 2.66 -12.95 15.50
CA ARG A 216 2.29 -13.94 14.48
C ARG A 216 1.34 -13.36 13.44
N LEU A 217 0.39 -12.53 13.88
CA LEU A 217 -0.55 -11.89 13.00
C LEU A 217 0.14 -10.85 12.09
N LEU A 218 1.12 -10.10 12.63
CA LEU A 218 1.93 -9.18 11.85
C LEU A 218 2.79 -9.92 10.81
N VAL A 219 3.39 -11.06 11.18
CA VAL A 219 4.13 -11.92 10.23
C VAL A 219 3.22 -12.42 9.12
N ASN A 220 2.01 -12.90 9.45
CA ASN A 220 1.02 -13.34 8.45
C ASN A 220 0.70 -12.22 7.44
N ALA A 221 0.53 -10.99 7.89
CA ALA A 221 0.33 -9.86 6.99
C ALA A 221 1.52 -9.64 6.04
N ILE A 222 2.75 -9.69 6.56
CA ILE A 222 3.96 -9.51 5.72
C ILE A 222 4.12 -10.67 4.74
N VAL A 223 3.88 -11.92 5.14
CA VAL A 223 3.91 -13.07 4.23
C VAL A 223 2.88 -12.90 3.11
N ALA A 224 1.65 -12.49 3.42
CA ALA A 224 0.63 -12.20 2.40
C ALA A 224 1.06 -11.05 1.45
N LEU A 225 1.69 -9.98 1.99
CA LEU A 225 2.25 -8.89 1.21
C LEU A 225 3.28 -9.39 0.19
N LEU A 226 4.21 -10.24 0.64
CA LEU A 226 5.33 -10.74 -0.14
C LEU A 226 4.88 -11.77 -1.18
N ALA A 227 3.98 -12.68 -0.81
CA ALA A 227 3.42 -13.68 -1.72
C ALA A 227 2.58 -13.06 -2.85
N THR A 228 2.06 -11.86 -2.64
CA THR A 228 1.29 -11.13 -3.63
C THR A 228 2.05 -9.97 -4.30
N SER A 229 3.27 -9.71 -3.88
CA SER A 229 4.06 -8.53 -4.30
C SER A 229 3.25 -7.22 -4.21
N GLY A 230 2.67 -6.97 -3.06
CA GLY A 230 1.90 -5.76 -2.80
C GLY A 230 2.74 -4.49 -2.89
N SER A 231 2.16 -3.37 -2.46
CA SER A 231 2.82 -2.07 -2.54
C SER A 231 4.07 -1.98 -1.67
N THR A 232 5.16 -1.45 -2.23
CA THR A 232 6.38 -1.09 -1.48
C THR A 232 6.12 -0.12 -0.32
N ASN A 233 5.08 0.71 -0.42
CA ASN A 233 4.73 1.65 0.65
C ASN A 233 4.39 0.96 1.99
N HIS A 234 4.04 -0.32 1.95
CA HIS A 234 3.78 -1.10 3.16
C HIS A 234 5.02 -1.33 4.01
N THR A 235 6.23 -1.35 3.45
CA THR A 235 7.46 -1.51 4.25
C THR A 235 7.64 -0.39 5.28
N MET A 236 7.18 0.81 4.97
CA MET A 236 7.14 1.94 5.90
C MET A 236 5.91 1.88 6.82
N ARG A 237 4.74 1.58 6.26
CA ARG A 237 3.46 1.63 7.01
C ARG A 237 3.35 0.52 8.05
N TRP A 238 3.80 -0.68 7.72
CA TRP A 238 3.74 -1.82 8.63
C TRP A 238 4.75 -1.71 9.78
N VAL A 239 5.87 -1.01 9.56
CA VAL A 239 6.76 -0.62 10.67
C VAL A 239 6.03 0.29 11.67
N ALA A 240 5.27 1.29 11.18
CA ALA A 240 4.48 2.16 12.05
C ALA A 240 3.33 1.40 12.75
N ILE A 241 2.64 0.48 12.05
CA ILE A 241 1.59 -0.37 12.62
C ILE A 241 2.16 -1.30 13.70
N ALA A 242 3.29 -1.97 13.42
CA ALA A 242 3.95 -2.83 14.40
C ALA A 242 4.28 -2.08 15.69
N ARG A 243 4.85 -0.87 15.57
CA ARG A 243 5.11 0.01 16.73
C ARG A 243 3.83 0.38 17.48
N ALA A 244 2.75 0.71 16.77
CA ALA A 244 1.47 1.00 17.41
C ALA A 244 0.89 -0.23 18.14
N ALA A 245 1.23 -1.44 17.70
CA ALA A 245 0.90 -2.70 18.38
C ALA A 245 1.90 -3.09 19.47
N GLY A 246 2.97 -2.29 19.71
CA GLY A 246 3.99 -2.57 20.72
C GLY A 246 5.10 -3.53 20.29
N PHE A 247 5.26 -3.76 18.96
CA PHE A 247 6.29 -4.62 18.39
C PHE A 247 7.31 -3.83 17.56
N GLU A 248 8.54 -4.33 17.51
CA GLU A 248 9.56 -3.84 16.61
C GLU A 248 9.54 -4.68 15.32
N MET A 249 9.50 -4.03 14.17
CA MET A 249 9.62 -4.63 12.86
C MET A 249 10.60 -3.80 12.03
N THR A 250 11.58 -4.46 11.43
CA THR A 250 12.61 -3.81 10.62
C THR A 250 12.49 -4.18 9.14
N TRP A 251 13.13 -3.41 8.27
CA TRP A 251 13.24 -3.77 6.86
C TRP A 251 14.06 -5.04 6.63
N GLN A 252 14.97 -5.37 7.57
CA GLN A 252 15.73 -6.63 7.57
C GLN A 252 14.81 -7.82 7.76
N ASP A 253 13.84 -7.73 8.67
CA ASP A 253 12.85 -8.79 8.89
C ASP A 253 11.98 -8.99 7.63
N ILE A 254 11.54 -7.89 7.01
CA ILE A 254 10.77 -7.94 5.76
C ILE A 254 11.58 -8.57 4.62
N ASP A 255 12.88 -8.23 4.46
CA ASP A 255 13.75 -8.84 3.45
C ASP A 255 14.02 -10.33 3.74
N ALA A 256 14.24 -10.68 5.00
CA ALA A 256 14.41 -12.09 5.41
C ALA A 256 13.16 -12.93 5.08
N LEU A 257 11.97 -12.41 5.40
CA LEU A 257 10.72 -13.06 5.02
C LEU A 257 10.54 -13.13 3.50
N SER A 258 10.97 -12.09 2.76
CA SER A 258 10.89 -12.07 1.29
C SER A 258 11.74 -13.17 0.64
N ARG A 259 12.87 -13.55 1.25
CA ARG A 259 13.75 -14.60 0.75
C ARG A 259 13.14 -16.01 0.84
N VAL A 260 12.16 -16.21 1.72
CA VAL A 260 11.54 -17.51 1.98
C VAL A 260 10.07 -17.60 1.58
N THR A 261 9.47 -16.47 1.20
CA THR A 261 8.06 -16.41 0.79
C THR A 261 7.97 -16.43 -0.73
N PRO A 262 7.34 -17.44 -1.36
CA PRO A 262 7.21 -17.49 -2.81
C PRO A 262 6.20 -16.45 -3.33
N LEU A 263 6.43 -15.92 -4.52
CA LEU A 263 5.48 -15.07 -5.23
C LEU A 263 4.42 -15.93 -5.92
N LEU A 264 3.17 -15.77 -5.51
CA LEU A 264 2.05 -16.61 -5.99
C LEU A 264 1.10 -15.89 -6.96
N THR A 265 1.24 -14.58 -7.17
CA THR A 265 0.29 -13.81 -7.99
C THR A 265 0.93 -13.08 -9.17
N GLY A 266 0.24 -13.10 -10.31
CA GLY A 266 0.54 -12.32 -11.51
C GLY A 266 -0.31 -11.05 -11.63
N LEU A 267 -0.48 -10.31 -10.54
CA LEU A 267 -1.26 -9.07 -10.49
C LEU A 267 -0.45 -7.88 -11.04
N TYR A 268 -1.13 -6.96 -11.74
CA TYR A 268 -0.47 -5.74 -12.22
C TYR A 268 0.11 -4.91 -11.05
N PRO A 269 1.39 -4.50 -11.07
CA PRO A 269 2.30 -4.43 -12.22
C PRO A 269 3.20 -5.66 -12.48
N ASN A 270 3.11 -6.74 -11.70
CA ASN A 270 3.94 -7.94 -11.90
C ASN A 270 3.42 -8.83 -13.05
N GLY A 271 2.11 -8.80 -13.30
CA GLY A 271 1.41 -9.46 -14.38
C GLY A 271 0.39 -8.53 -15.02
N GLU A 272 -0.57 -9.07 -15.76
CA GLU A 272 -1.59 -8.29 -16.46
C GLU A 272 -2.93 -8.24 -15.70
N ALA A 273 -3.21 -9.21 -14.84
CA ALA A 273 -4.46 -9.37 -14.13
C ALA A 273 -4.74 -8.23 -13.13
N ASP A 274 -6.00 -7.89 -12.97
CA ASP A 274 -6.48 -7.01 -11.92
C ASP A 274 -7.00 -7.79 -10.69
N VAL A 275 -7.42 -7.07 -9.65
CA VAL A 275 -7.87 -7.69 -8.39
C VAL A 275 -9.23 -8.39 -8.52
N ASN A 276 -10.08 -8.00 -9.46
CA ASN A 276 -11.34 -8.69 -9.72
C ASN A 276 -11.08 -10.07 -10.32
N GLU A 277 -10.12 -10.14 -11.25
CA GLU A 277 -9.71 -11.41 -11.84
C GLU A 277 -9.03 -12.30 -10.80
N PHE A 278 -8.16 -11.77 -9.96
CA PHE A 278 -7.59 -12.50 -8.84
C PHE A 278 -8.69 -13.10 -7.93
N ASN A 279 -9.68 -12.30 -7.55
CA ASN A 279 -10.78 -12.76 -6.71
C ASN A 279 -11.59 -13.89 -7.39
N ARG A 280 -11.80 -13.78 -8.69
CA ARG A 280 -12.53 -14.78 -9.50
C ARG A 280 -11.82 -16.13 -9.57
N VAL A 281 -10.49 -16.16 -9.67
CA VAL A 281 -9.72 -17.40 -9.90
C VAL A 281 -9.35 -18.16 -8.63
N GLY A 282 -9.71 -17.65 -7.45
CA GLY A 282 -9.45 -18.29 -6.16
C GLY A 282 -9.26 -17.30 -5.02
N GLY A 283 -8.80 -16.08 -5.32
CA GLY A 283 -8.72 -14.95 -4.40
C GLY A 283 -7.92 -15.20 -3.13
N THR A 284 -8.27 -14.45 -2.10
CA THR A 284 -7.63 -14.52 -0.77
C THR A 284 -7.76 -15.91 -0.15
N ALA A 285 -8.89 -16.56 -0.31
CA ALA A 285 -9.14 -17.87 0.29
C ALA A 285 -8.16 -18.95 -0.21
N PHE A 286 -7.91 -19.00 -1.53
CA PHE A 286 -6.91 -19.91 -2.10
C PHE A 286 -5.49 -19.54 -1.63
N LEU A 287 -5.15 -18.25 -1.68
CA LEU A 287 -3.83 -17.76 -1.28
C LEU A 287 -3.51 -18.15 0.16
N LEU A 288 -4.41 -17.86 1.11
CA LEU A 288 -4.21 -18.16 2.52
C LEU A 288 -4.10 -19.66 2.78
N ARG A 289 -4.90 -20.48 2.10
CA ARG A 289 -4.80 -21.94 2.20
C ARG A 289 -3.42 -22.43 1.75
N GLU A 290 -2.96 -22.01 0.57
CA GLU A 290 -1.64 -22.42 0.04
C GLU A 290 -0.50 -22.04 0.99
N LEU A 291 -0.55 -20.85 1.58
CA LEU A 291 0.48 -20.38 2.52
C LEU A 291 0.41 -21.12 3.87
N LEU A 292 -0.79 -21.43 4.37
CA LEU A 292 -1.00 -22.23 5.59
C LEU A 292 -0.55 -23.68 5.40
N ASP A 293 -0.96 -24.32 4.31
CA ASP A 293 -0.61 -25.72 3.99
C ASP A 293 0.91 -25.88 3.82
N ALA A 294 1.59 -24.85 3.33
CA ALA A 294 3.04 -24.82 3.20
C ALA A 294 3.78 -24.47 4.51
N GLY A 295 3.07 -24.18 5.60
CA GLY A 295 3.66 -23.77 6.88
C GLY A 295 4.32 -22.39 6.86
N LEU A 296 3.95 -21.53 5.90
CA LEU A 296 4.47 -20.17 5.73
C LEU A 296 3.68 -19.13 6.54
N MET A 297 2.51 -19.48 7.06
CA MET A 297 1.68 -18.63 7.91
C MET A 297 1.29 -19.36 9.19
N HIS A 298 1.00 -18.58 10.20
CA HIS A 298 0.52 -19.06 11.49
C HIS A 298 -1.00 -19.24 11.47
N ASP A 299 -1.50 -20.46 11.71
CA ASP A 299 -2.94 -20.71 11.87
C ASP A 299 -3.42 -20.38 13.29
N ASP A 300 -2.57 -20.53 14.30
CA ASP A 300 -2.90 -20.40 15.72
C ASP A 300 -3.02 -18.92 16.19
N VAL A 301 -3.71 -18.11 15.42
CA VAL A 301 -3.98 -16.68 15.68
C VAL A 301 -5.46 -16.45 15.98
N ASP A 302 -5.75 -15.42 16.75
CA ASP A 302 -7.11 -14.99 17.04
C ASP A 302 -7.56 -13.98 15.98
N THR A 303 -8.80 -14.11 15.53
CA THR A 303 -9.41 -13.33 14.47
C THR A 303 -10.80 -12.85 14.88
N VAL A 304 -11.37 -11.92 14.12
CA VAL A 304 -12.76 -11.49 14.35
C VAL A 304 -13.76 -12.67 14.21
N MET A 305 -13.39 -13.75 13.54
CA MET A 305 -14.25 -14.93 13.41
C MET A 305 -14.03 -15.97 14.52
N GLY A 306 -13.00 -15.84 15.31
CA GLY A 306 -12.54 -16.77 16.34
C GLY A 306 -11.11 -17.21 16.08
N ARG A 307 -10.65 -18.25 16.78
CA ARG A 307 -9.28 -18.75 16.67
C ARG A 307 -9.10 -19.59 15.40
N GLY A 308 -8.03 -19.31 14.66
CA GLY A 308 -7.60 -20.00 13.45
C GLY A 308 -7.78 -19.18 12.18
N LEU A 309 -6.66 -18.91 11.47
CA LEU A 309 -6.69 -18.27 10.16
C LEU A 309 -7.26 -19.19 9.07
N SER A 310 -7.27 -20.50 9.28
CA SER A 310 -7.94 -21.50 8.45
C SER A 310 -9.43 -21.20 8.23
N LEU A 311 -10.07 -20.43 9.10
CA LEU A 311 -11.43 -19.93 8.89
C LEU A 311 -11.58 -19.06 7.62
N TYR A 312 -10.48 -18.51 7.12
CA TYR A 312 -10.39 -17.62 5.95
C TYR A 312 -10.05 -18.35 4.64
N THR A 313 -9.90 -19.67 4.66
CA THR A 313 -9.62 -20.48 3.46
C THR A 313 -10.87 -20.85 2.66
N ARG A 314 -12.05 -20.38 3.08
CA ARG A 314 -13.33 -20.58 2.43
C ARG A 314 -13.68 -19.37 1.56
N ALA A 315 -14.13 -19.62 0.33
CA ALA A 315 -14.63 -18.55 -0.53
C ALA A 315 -16.11 -18.27 -0.30
N LEU A 316 -16.52 -17.04 -0.57
CA LEU A 316 -17.94 -16.68 -0.59
C LEU A 316 -18.67 -17.46 -1.70
N GLY A 317 -19.76 -18.10 -1.34
CA GLY A 317 -20.67 -18.74 -2.27
C GLY A 317 -21.64 -17.75 -2.92
N GLU A 318 -22.47 -18.28 -3.81
CA GLU A 318 -23.58 -17.54 -4.40
C GLU A 318 -24.65 -17.23 -3.34
N ILE A 319 -25.35 -16.11 -3.53
CA ILE A 319 -26.51 -15.79 -2.69
C ILE A 319 -27.66 -16.71 -3.12
N GLY A 320 -28.10 -17.57 -2.22
CA GLY A 320 -29.29 -18.37 -2.46
C GLY A 320 -30.53 -17.47 -2.57
N ALA A 321 -31.38 -17.75 -3.55
CA ALA A 321 -32.57 -16.94 -3.85
C ALA A 321 -33.48 -16.69 -2.64
N ASP A 322 -33.49 -17.58 -1.66
CA ASP A 322 -34.42 -17.54 -0.52
C ASP A 322 -33.78 -17.16 0.82
N THR A 323 -32.45 -16.99 0.92
CA THR A 323 -31.82 -16.94 2.26
C THR A 323 -31.30 -15.58 2.68
N HIS A 324 -31.03 -14.64 1.78
CA HIS A 324 -30.39 -13.35 2.08
C HIS A 324 -29.24 -13.44 3.09
N LYS A 325 -28.53 -14.59 3.13
CA LYS A 325 -27.44 -14.89 4.05
C LYS A 325 -26.17 -15.16 3.28
N LEU A 326 -25.04 -14.79 3.87
CA LEU A 326 -23.73 -15.20 3.38
C LEU A 326 -23.63 -16.74 3.45
N THR A 327 -23.18 -17.31 2.35
CA THR A 327 -22.81 -18.72 2.28
C THR A 327 -21.33 -18.82 1.96
N TYR A 328 -20.69 -19.86 2.46
CA TYR A 328 -19.31 -20.16 2.15
C TYR A 328 -19.24 -21.52 1.46
N VAL A 329 -18.55 -21.56 0.34
CA VAL A 329 -18.25 -22.83 -0.31
C VAL A 329 -17.11 -23.53 0.43
N PRO A 330 -17.05 -24.87 0.37
CA PRO A 330 -15.90 -25.60 0.87
C PRO A 330 -14.61 -25.06 0.25
N GLU A 331 -13.51 -25.35 0.88
CA GLU A 331 -12.14 -24.98 0.54
C GLU A 331 -11.86 -24.88 -0.97
N VAL A 332 -11.25 -23.76 -1.39
CA VAL A 332 -10.85 -23.53 -2.80
C VAL A 332 -9.55 -24.31 -3.06
N LYS A 333 -9.69 -25.52 -3.62
CA LYS A 333 -8.55 -26.44 -3.80
C LYS A 333 -7.64 -26.14 -4.99
N ARG A 334 -8.11 -25.38 -5.97
CA ARG A 334 -7.34 -25.08 -7.19
C ARG A 334 -7.60 -23.67 -7.65
N SER A 335 -6.55 -22.99 -8.10
CA SER A 335 -6.71 -21.79 -8.89
C SER A 335 -7.36 -22.11 -10.23
N GLN A 336 -8.24 -21.24 -10.70
CA GLN A 336 -8.88 -21.37 -12.00
C GLN A 336 -8.01 -20.86 -13.16
N ASP A 337 -6.96 -20.09 -12.86
CA ASP A 337 -6.01 -19.55 -13.85
C ASP A 337 -4.62 -19.39 -13.24
N LEU A 338 -3.68 -20.22 -13.70
CA LEU A 338 -2.29 -20.21 -13.25
C LEU A 338 -1.45 -19.04 -13.81
N THR A 339 -1.99 -18.27 -14.73
CA THR A 339 -1.34 -17.00 -15.15
C THR A 339 -1.58 -15.88 -14.17
N VAL A 340 -2.57 -16.01 -13.29
CA VAL A 340 -2.98 -15.01 -12.30
C VAL A 340 -2.60 -15.43 -10.88
N LEU A 341 -2.86 -16.69 -10.51
CA LEU A 341 -2.68 -17.20 -9.16
C LEU A 341 -2.15 -18.63 -9.20
N ARG A 342 -1.01 -18.86 -8.57
CA ARG A 342 -0.29 -20.14 -8.56
C ARG A 342 -0.23 -20.79 -7.18
N PRO A 343 -0.13 -22.12 -7.10
CA PRO A 343 0.15 -22.81 -5.85
C PRO A 343 1.61 -22.61 -5.41
N VAL A 344 1.88 -22.82 -4.13
CA VAL A 344 3.24 -22.75 -3.57
C VAL A 344 4.20 -23.75 -4.26
N ALA A 345 3.70 -24.88 -4.72
CA ALA A 345 4.51 -25.87 -5.44
C ALA A 345 5.02 -25.39 -6.81
N GLU A 346 4.39 -24.39 -7.41
CA GLU A 346 4.73 -23.86 -8.75
C GLU A 346 4.59 -22.32 -8.78
N PRO A 347 5.38 -21.57 -7.99
CA PRO A 347 5.23 -20.12 -7.86
C PRO A 347 5.72 -19.37 -9.11
N PHE A 348 5.40 -18.08 -9.24
CA PHE A 348 6.02 -17.19 -10.23
C PHE A 348 7.51 -16.95 -9.92
N SER A 349 7.84 -16.89 -8.63
CA SER A 349 9.21 -16.79 -8.12
C SER A 349 9.29 -17.53 -6.78
N THR A 350 10.43 -18.13 -6.49
CA THR A 350 10.70 -18.76 -5.18
C THR A 350 10.91 -17.76 -4.05
N GLU A 351 11.10 -16.49 -4.38
CA GLU A 351 11.25 -15.38 -3.44
C GLU A 351 10.13 -14.35 -3.65
N GLY A 352 9.84 -13.59 -2.63
CA GLY A 352 8.85 -12.52 -2.61
C GLY A 352 9.22 -11.32 -3.48
N GLY A 353 8.27 -10.41 -3.62
CA GLY A 353 8.39 -9.31 -4.58
C GLY A 353 9.23 -8.11 -4.13
N LEU A 354 9.71 -8.07 -2.89
CA LEU A 354 10.42 -6.93 -2.32
C LEU A 354 11.86 -7.28 -1.97
N ARG A 355 12.75 -6.28 -2.08
CA ARG A 355 14.17 -6.41 -1.78
C ARG A 355 14.68 -5.19 -1.01
N LEU A 356 15.46 -5.45 0.04
CA LEU A 356 16.23 -4.43 0.74
C LEU A 356 17.56 -4.22 0.01
N LEU A 357 17.86 -2.96 -0.33
CA LEU A 357 19.15 -2.54 -0.84
C LEU A 357 19.95 -1.86 0.26
N LYS A 358 21.25 -2.14 0.34
CA LYS A 358 22.19 -1.54 1.30
C LYS A 358 23.48 -1.12 0.61
N GLY A 359 24.12 -0.08 1.14
CA GLY A 359 25.42 0.37 0.66
C GLY A 359 25.86 1.69 1.27
N ASN A 360 26.82 2.33 0.61
CA ASN A 360 27.36 3.61 1.10
C ASN A 360 26.42 4.80 0.93
N GLN A 361 25.22 4.58 0.36
CA GLN A 361 24.15 5.57 0.28
C GLN A 361 23.05 5.35 1.33
N GLY A 362 23.24 4.42 2.26
CA GLY A 362 22.26 4.02 3.25
C GLY A 362 21.51 2.75 2.85
N GLN A 363 20.21 2.70 3.15
CA GLN A 363 19.37 1.57 2.76
C GLN A 363 18.10 2.06 2.04
N ALA A 364 17.54 1.18 1.21
CA ALA A 364 16.36 1.47 0.38
C ALA A 364 15.55 0.20 0.14
N ILE A 365 14.29 0.36 -0.26
CA ILE A 365 13.43 -0.74 -0.67
C ILE A 365 13.24 -0.71 -2.19
N LEU A 366 13.14 -1.89 -2.79
CA LEU A 366 12.88 -2.06 -4.22
C LEU A 366 11.86 -3.17 -4.45
N LYS A 367 10.99 -3.00 -5.46
CA LYS A 367 10.11 -4.07 -5.95
C LYS A 367 10.85 -4.84 -7.06
N ILE A 368 11.43 -6.00 -6.72
CA ILE A 368 12.20 -6.81 -7.66
C ILE A 368 11.32 -7.61 -8.64
N SER A 369 10.14 -8.02 -8.19
CA SER A 369 9.24 -8.90 -8.95
C SER A 369 8.76 -8.35 -10.29
N ALA A 370 8.71 -7.03 -10.44
CA ALA A 370 8.28 -6.37 -11.66
C ALA A 370 9.45 -5.88 -12.54
N VAL A 371 10.70 -6.10 -12.09
CA VAL A 371 11.90 -5.74 -12.84
C VAL A 371 12.37 -6.94 -13.65
N SER A 372 12.45 -6.78 -14.97
CA SER A 372 12.97 -7.83 -15.85
C SER A 372 14.45 -8.10 -15.58
N PRO A 373 14.93 -9.36 -15.72
CA PRO A 373 16.29 -9.76 -15.34
C PRO A 373 17.40 -8.88 -15.95
N GLU A 374 17.25 -8.45 -17.19
CA GLU A 374 18.21 -7.61 -17.91
C GLU A 374 18.37 -6.20 -17.34
N HIS A 375 17.42 -5.76 -16.49
CA HIS A 375 17.43 -4.45 -15.83
C HIS A 375 17.74 -4.51 -14.33
N ARG A 376 18.03 -5.69 -13.78
CA ARG A 376 18.26 -5.85 -12.33
C ARG A 376 19.59 -5.33 -11.84
N VAL A 377 20.58 -5.25 -12.70
CA VAL A 377 21.91 -4.70 -12.35
C VAL A 377 22.23 -3.54 -13.28
N ILE A 378 22.30 -2.34 -12.73
CA ILE A 378 22.59 -1.12 -13.48
C ILE A 378 23.73 -0.38 -12.79
N THR A 379 24.80 -0.16 -13.54
CA THR A 379 25.93 0.70 -13.14
C THR A 379 26.08 1.78 -14.21
N ALA A 380 25.78 3.02 -13.86
CA ALA A 380 25.73 4.11 -14.82
C ALA A 380 25.96 5.49 -14.14
N PRO A 381 26.22 6.53 -14.93
CA PRO A 381 26.31 7.90 -14.41
C PRO A 381 25.01 8.38 -13.79
N ALA A 382 25.12 9.12 -12.69
CA ALA A 382 24.00 9.78 -12.03
C ALA A 382 23.52 11.01 -12.80
N HIS A 383 22.21 11.20 -12.85
CA HIS A 383 21.54 12.46 -13.15
C HIS A 383 20.73 12.89 -11.93
N VAL A 384 21.10 14.00 -11.29
CA VAL A 384 20.56 14.41 -9.99
C VAL A 384 19.54 15.53 -10.15
N PHE A 385 18.38 15.35 -9.50
CA PHE A 385 17.26 16.27 -9.51
C PHE A 385 16.66 16.42 -8.10
N ASP A 386 16.01 17.55 -7.83
CA ASP A 386 15.28 17.79 -6.59
C ASP A 386 13.76 17.64 -6.76
N MET A 387 13.25 17.64 -8.02
CA MET A 387 11.82 17.53 -8.31
C MET A 387 11.52 16.58 -9.47
N GLN A 388 10.40 15.85 -9.38
CA GLN A 388 9.97 14.95 -10.47
C GLN A 388 9.74 15.67 -11.80
N ILE A 389 9.28 16.94 -11.78
CA ILE A 389 9.03 17.71 -13.01
C ILE A 389 10.33 18.02 -13.77
N GLU A 390 11.45 18.14 -13.07
CA GLU A 390 12.76 18.36 -13.68
C GLU A 390 13.20 17.13 -14.48
N VAL A 391 12.98 15.92 -13.91
CA VAL A 391 13.24 14.66 -14.63
C VAL A 391 12.38 14.56 -15.88
N ILE A 392 11.07 14.82 -15.78
CA ILE A 392 10.13 14.77 -16.91
C ILE A 392 10.56 15.75 -17.99
N THR A 393 10.96 16.97 -17.61
CA THR A 393 11.44 17.99 -18.52
C THR A 393 12.76 17.57 -19.19
N ALA A 394 13.68 16.97 -18.42
CA ALA A 394 14.95 16.46 -18.96
C ALA A 394 14.72 15.33 -19.97
N CYS A 395 13.81 14.39 -19.69
CA CYS A 395 13.45 13.31 -20.60
C CYS A 395 12.82 13.86 -21.90
N LYS A 396 11.86 14.80 -21.80
CA LYS A 396 11.24 15.46 -22.97
C LYS A 396 12.24 16.24 -23.83
N ALA A 397 13.22 16.88 -23.19
CA ALA A 397 14.28 17.62 -23.87
C ALA A 397 15.43 16.72 -24.38
N ASN A 398 15.28 15.39 -24.31
CA ASN A 398 16.31 14.41 -24.68
C ASN A 398 17.68 14.68 -24.00
N ARG A 399 17.68 15.08 -22.72
CA ARG A 399 18.92 15.26 -21.94
C ARG A 399 19.41 13.95 -21.31
N VAL A 400 18.54 12.95 -21.16
CA VAL A 400 18.88 11.59 -20.71
C VAL A 400 18.90 10.71 -21.96
N VAL A 401 20.08 10.48 -22.54
CA VAL A 401 20.28 9.82 -23.84
C VAL A 401 21.12 8.55 -23.77
N ALA A 402 21.62 8.19 -22.59
CA ALA A 402 22.45 7.02 -22.34
C ALA A 402 21.99 6.30 -21.06
N ASP A 403 22.57 5.14 -20.79
CA ASP A 403 22.36 4.43 -19.53
C ASP A 403 22.59 5.38 -18.36
N SER A 404 21.68 5.37 -17.38
CA SER A 404 21.64 6.42 -16.36
C SER A 404 21.04 5.91 -15.05
N VAL A 405 21.55 6.43 -13.94
CA VAL A 405 20.89 6.37 -12.64
C VAL A 405 20.27 7.73 -12.34
N VAL A 406 18.94 7.81 -12.43
CA VAL A 406 18.20 9.04 -12.13
C VAL A 406 18.03 9.14 -10.62
N ILE A 407 18.47 10.24 -10.03
CA ILE A 407 18.37 10.50 -8.58
C ILE A 407 17.40 11.64 -8.35
N VAL A 408 16.37 11.40 -7.52
CA VAL A 408 15.44 12.44 -7.09
C VAL A 408 15.49 12.52 -5.58
N ARG A 409 16.10 13.57 -5.05
CA ARG A 409 16.32 13.77 -3.62
C ARG A 409 15.38 14.82 -3.03
N ASN A 410 15.43 14.98 -1.70
CA ASN A 410 14.57 15.92 -0.96
C ASN A 410 13.07 15.62 -1.14
N ARG A 411 12.72 14.33 -1.25
CA ARG A 411 11.34 13.85 -1.37
C ARG A 411 10.90 12.97 -0.21
N GLY A 412 11.73 12.91 0.84
CA GLY A 412 11.47 12.13 2.04
C GLY A 412 10.44 12.76 2.98
N PRO A 413 10.13 12.06 4.09
CA PRO A 413 9.12 12.51 5.05
C PRO A 413 9.43 13.87 5.67
N CYS A 414 10.68 14.12 6.11
CA CYS A 414 11.07 15.40 6.72
C CYS A 414 11.11 16.52 5.68
N ALA A 415 11.53 16.23 4.44
CA ALA A 415 11.69 17.24 3.40
C ALA A 415 10.35 17.85 2.95
N CYS A 416 9.34 17.00 2.67
CA CYS A 416 8.11 17.48 2.04
C CYS A 416 6.91 16.52 2.19
N GLY A 417 6.87 15.69 3.24
CA GLY A 417 5.76 14.77 3.44
C GLY A 417 5.69 13.63 2.42
N MET A 418 6.78 13.33 1.73
CA MET A 418 6.97 12.16 0.88
C MET A 418 5.87 11.97 -0.19
N PRO A 419 5.65 12.94 -1.09
CA PRO A 419 4.65 12.83 -2.16
C PRO A 419 4.99 11.68 -3.11
N GLU A 420 3.97 11.04 -3.67
CA GLU A 420 4.15 9.93 -4.60
C GLU A 420 4.71 10.41 -5.95
N LEU A 421 5.81 9.81 -6.42
CA LEU A 421 6.51 10.21 -7.63
C LEU A 421 6.04 9.42 -8.88
N HIS A 422 4.74 9.09 -8.93
CA HIS A 422 4.18 8.22 -9.98
C HIS A 422 4.33 8.78 -11.41
N GLN A 423 4.35 10.09 -11.58
CA GLN A 423 4.53 10.73 -12.89
C GLN A 423 5.89 10.42 -13.53
N LEU A 424 6.89 9.95 -12.77
CA LEU A 424 8.17 9.51 -13.31
C LEU A 424 8.05 8.22 -14.13
N THR A 425 7.11 7.34 -13.78
CA THR A 425 7.01 5.99 -14.35
C THR A 425 6.86 6.01 -15.88
N PRO A 426 5.96 6.81 -16.50
CA PRO A 426 5.86 6.86 -17.96
C PRO A 426 7.14 7.38 -18.64
N ALA A 427 7.74 8.44 -18.11
CA ALA A 427 8.94 9.05 -18.70
C ALA A 427 10.15 8.10 -18.66
N LEU A 428 10.39 7.44 -17.53
CA LEU A 428 11.48 6.49 -17.38
C LEU A 428 11.23 5.21 -18.18
N SER A 429 9.97 4.76 -18.29
CA SER A 429 9.60 3.60 -19.12
C SER A 429 9.89 3.82 -20.60
N VAL A 430 9.72 5.06 -21.11
CA VAL A 430 10.10 5.42 -22.49
C VAL A 430 11.61 5.23 -22.71
N LEU A 431 12.45 5.56 -21.73
CA LEU A 431 13.89 5.36 -21.83
C LEU A 431 14.26 3.88 -21.91
N LEU A 432 13.61 3.03 -21.08
CA LEU A 432 13.78 1.56 -21.17
C LEU A 432 13.36 1.01 -22.53
N ASP A 433 12.24 1.50 -23.10
CA ASP A 433 11.77 1.06 -24.43
C ASP A 433 12.72 1.49 -25.58
N ARG A 434 13.52 2.52 -25.36
CA ARG A 434 14.61 2.93 -26.27
C ARG A 434 15.86 2.07 -26.13
N GLY A 435 15.85 1.05 -25.24
CA GLY A 435 16.96 0.14 -24.98
C GLY A 435 17.98 0.65 -23.97
N LEU A 436 17.70 1.76 -23.28
CA LEU A 436 18.60 2.28 -22.25
C LEU A 436 18.42 1.51 -20.93
N LYS A 437 19.50 1.36 -20.18
CA LYS A 437 19.47 0.86 -18.80
C LYS A 437 19.30 2.04 -17.85
N VAL A 438 18.14 2.11 -17.21
CA VAL A 438 17.79 3.24 -16.34
C VAL A 438 17.31 2.73 -14.99
N ALA A 439 17.88 3.25 -13.91
CA ALA A 439 17.40 3.05 -12.54
C ALA A 439 16.97 4.38 -11.91
N LEU A 440 16.10 4.31 -10.90
CA LEU A 440 15.71 5.43 -10.06
C LEU A 440 16.24 5.24 -8.64
N ILE A 441 16.76 6.29 -8.04
CA ILE A 441 17.08 6.36 -6.60
C ILE A 441 16.36 7.58 -6.02
N THR A 442 15.64 7.39 -4.91
CA THR A 442 14.97 8.51 -4.24
C THR A 442 14.73 8.22 -2.76
N ASP A 443 14.83 9.26 -1.94
CA ASP A 443 14.33 9.26 -0.55
C ASP A 443 12.80 9.39 -0.49
N GLY A 444 12.14 9.67 -1.62
CA GLY A 444 10.70 9.67 -1.77
C GLY A 444 10.10 8.28 -1.97
N ARG A 445 8.82 8.22 -2.38
CA ARG A 445 8.07 6.99 -2.64
C ARG A 445 7.47 6.96 -4.04
N MET A 446 7.24 5.75 -4.52
CA MET A 446 6.55 5.49 -5.78
C MET A 446 5.15 4.92 -5.52
N SER A 447 4.30 4.95 -6.55
CA SER A 447 3.04 4.20 -6.53
C SER A 447 3.27 2.70 -6.40
N GLY A 448 2.39 1.99 -5.70
CA GLY A 448 2.39 0.54 -5.68
C GLY A 448 2.22 -0.12 -7.05
N ALA A 449 1.74 0.64 -8.05
CA ALA A 449 1.66 0.22 -9.46
C ALA A 449 2.97 0.43 -10.24
N SER A 450 4.01 1.01 -9.64
CA SER A 450 5.34 1.15 -10.24
C SER A 450 6.15 -0.13 -10.04
N GLY A 451 7.01 -0.47 -10.99
CA GLY A 451 7.84 -1.67 -10.82
C GLY A 451 8.73 -2.01 -12.03
N ARG A 452 8.39 -1.59 -13.24
CA ARG A 452 9.16 -1.91 -14.45
C ARG A 452 10.58 -1.32 -14.41
N VAL A 453 10.71 -0.10 -13.92
CA VAL A 453 12.00 0.57 -13.71
C VAL A 453 12.52 0.15 -12.34
N PRO A 454 13.77 -0.36 -12.22
CA PRO A 454 14.35 -0.62 -10.91
C PRO A 454 14.44 0.69 -10.11
N ALA A 455 13.74 0.75 -9.01
CA ALA A 455 13.62 1.95 -8.20
C ALA A 455 13.99 1.66 -6.74
N ALA A 456 15.16 2.16 -6.32
CA ALA A 456 15.56 2.21 -4.92
C ALA A 456 14.84 3.39 -4.26
N ILE A 457 13.79 3.11 -3.50
CA ILE A 457 12.93 4.13 -2.89
C ILE A 457 13.05 4.13 -1.37
N HIS A 458 12.53 5.19 -0.74
CA HIS A 458 12.59 5.38 0.71
C HIS A 458 14.04 5.42 1.23
N VAL A 459 15.00 5.90 0.42
CA VAL A 459 16.41 5.92 0.84
C VAL A 459 16.54 6.61 2.19
N THR A 460 17.15 5.90 3.13
CA THR A 460 17.33 6.40 4.49
C THR A 460 18.78 6.22 4.94
N PRO A 461 19.37 7.23 5.61
CA PRO A 461 18.81 8.55 5.94
C PRO A 461 18.47 9.39 4.70
N GLU A 462 17.33 10.12 4.75
CA GLU A 462 16.91 10.99 3.64
C GLU A 462 17.84 12.19 3.46
N ALA A 463 17.80 12.82 2.29
CA ALA A 463 18.63 13.96 1.97
C ALA A 463 18.45 15.12 2.96
N ALA A 464 17.21 15.48 3.31
CA ALA A 464 16.90 16.55 4.26
C ALA A 464 17.41 16.28 5.67
N ALA A 465 17.58 15.02 6.06
CA ALA A 465 18.20 14.61 7.32
C ALA A 465 19.73 14.46 7.22
N GLY A 466 20.36 14.99 6.17
CA GLY A 466 21.80 14.93 5.95
C GLY A 466 22.30 13.59 5.39
N GLY A 467 21.41 12.76 4.85
CA GLY A 467 21.74 11.50 4.21
C GLY A 467 22.72 11.63 3.04
N ALA A 468 23.33 10.53 2.65
CA ALA A 468 24.42 10.51 1.67
C ALA A 468 24.00 11.02 0.27
N LEU A 469 22.72 10.91 -0.07
CA LEU A 469 22.19 11.42 -1.35
C LEU A 469 22.45 12.91 -1.58
N THR A 470 22.60 13.71 -0.52
CA THR A 470 22.90 15.16 -0.64
C THR A 470 24.21 15.45 -1.34
N ARG A 471 25.15 14.48 -1.36
CA ARG A 471 26.52 14.65 -1.84
C ARG A 471 26.80 13.96 -3.16
N ILE A 472 25.77 13.37 -3.79
CA ILE A 472 25.91 12.82 -5.15
C ILE A 472 25.85 13.98 -6.15
N HIS A 473 26.75 13.95 -7.13
CA HIS A 473 26.82 14.91 -8.20
C HIS A 473 26.48 14.26 -9.56
N ASP A 474 26.06 15.09 -10.52
CA ASP A 474 25.88 14.62 -11.89
C ASP A 474 27.18 13.98 -12.42
N GLY A 475 27.04 12.83 -13.09
CA GLY A 475 28.13 12.07 -13.65
C GLY A 475 28.83 11.10 -12.69
N ASP A 476 28.54 11.12 -11.40
CA ASP A 476 29.02 10.11 -10.46
C ASP A 476 28.53 8.72 -10.87
N ILE A 477 29.39 7.71 -10.84
CA ILE A 477 28.99 6.34 -11.17
C ILE A 477 28.29 5.70 -9.96
N VAL A 478 27.09 5.18 -10.19
CA VAL A 478 26.27 4.52 -9.17
C VAL A 478 25.83 3.14 -9.64
N THR A 479 25.89 2.17 -8.75
CA THR A 479 25.34 0.82 -8.97
C THR A 479 24.06 0.63 -8.16
N VAL A 480 23.03 0.18 -8.86
CA VAL A 480 21.80 -0.40 -8.29
C VAL A 480 21.79 -1.87 -8.71
N ASP A 481 22.00 -2.77 -7.76
CA ASP A 481 21.98 -4.21 -7.99
C ASP A 481 20.83 -4.84 -7.18
N CYS A 482 19.76 -5.19 -7.88
CA CYS A 482 18.55 -5.77 -7.27
C CYS A 482 18.80 -7.21 -6.80
N ASP A 483 19.70 -7.95 -7.45
CA ASP A 483 19.91 -9.37 -7.14
C ASP A 483 20.73 -9.51 -5.85
N SER A 484 21.85 -8.78 -5.73
CA SER A 484 22.66 -8.77 -4.50
C SER A 484 22.09 -7.89 -3.38
N GLY A 485 21.17 -6.98 -3.69
CA GLY A 485 20.67 -5.97 -2.74
C GLY A 485 21.68 -4.85 -2.48
N THR A 486 22.43 -4.42 -3.50
CA THR A 486 23.48 -3.40 -3.36
C THR A 486 23.06 -2.04 -3.92
N LEU A 487 23.33 -0.98 -3.14
CA LEU A 487 23.21 0.42 -3.54
C LEU A 487 24.55 1.13 -3.29
N HIS A 488 25.33 1.35 -4.34
CA HIS A 488 26.73 1.77 -4.19
C HIS A 488 27.12 2.94 -5.11
N LEU A 489 27.67 3.98 -4.50
CA LEU A 489 28.33 5.10 -5.18
C LEU A 489 29.82 4.82 -5.32
N HIS A 490 30.35 4.90 -6.54
CA HIS A 490 31.77 4.64 -6.86
C HIS A 490 32.63 5.93 -6.72
N VAL A 491 32.52 6.57 -5.59
CA VAL A 491 33.37 7.68 -5.18
C VAL A 491 34.04 7.29 -3.86
N ASP A 492 35.32 7.57 -3.72
CA ASP A 492 36.02 7.22 -2.47
C ASP A 492 35.37 7.95 -1.28
N ALA A 493 35.37 7.29 -0.12
CA ALA A 493 34.63 7.76 1.05
C ALA A 493 35.11 9.15 1.55
N ALA A 494 36.41 9.44 1.48
CA ALA A 494 36.97 10.71 1.91
C ALA A 494 36.52 11.86 0.98
N THR A 495 36.59 11.63 -0.33
CA THR A 495 36.09 12.58 -1.33
C THR A 495 34.61 12.82 -1.17
N HIS A 496 33.79 11.76 -0.99
CA HIS A 496 32.35 11.89 -0.81
C HIS A 496 31.99 12.67 0.47
N LEU A 497 32.64 12.37 1.58
CA LEU A 497 32.41 13.08 2.84
C LEU A 497 32.89 14.53 2.82
N ALA A 498 33.89 14.86 2.02
CA ALA A 498 34.41 16.24 1.88
C ALA A 498 33.49 17.14 1.04
N ARG A 499 32.54 16.57 0.29
CA ARG A 499 31.58 17.33 -0.52
C ARG A 499 30.58 18.05 0.39
N SER A 500 30.22 19.28 0.02
CA SER A 500 29.14 20.01 0.66
C SER A 500 27.80 19.31 0.42
N ASN A 501 26.94 19.33 1.41
CA ASN A 501 25.56 18.91 1.22
C ASN A 501 24.86 19.83 0.20
N ALA A 502 24.05 19.26 -0.67
CA ALA A 502 23.15 20.06 -1.48
C ALA A 502 22.17 20.84 -0.59
N PRO A 503 21.79 22.06 -1.01
CA PRO A 503 20.83 22.84 -0.25
C PRO A 503 19.49 22.09 -0.19
N THR A 504 18.89 22.03 1.00
CA THR A 504 17.49 21.60 1.12
C THR A 504 16.60 22.66 0.50
N PRO A 505 15.66 22.31 -0.37
CA PRO A 505 14.71 23.25 -0.94
C PRO A 505 13.96 24.00 0.16
N ALA A 506 13.76 25.30 -0.02
CA ALA A 506 13.01 26.09 0.95
C ALA A 506 11.58 25.54 1.12
N ALA A 507 11.14 25.51 2.38
CA ALA A 507 9.76 25.11 2.67
C ALA A 507 8.77 26.00 1.93
N LYS A 508 7.84 25.39 1.22
CA LYS A 508 6.79 26.12 0.52
C LYS A 508 5.68 26.52 1.50
N SER A 509 5.06 27.67 1.30
CA SER A 509 3.90 28.12 2.07
C SER A 509 2.58 27.90 1.32
N GLY A 510 1.48 28.03 2.05
CA GLY A 510 0.12 27.86 1.52
C GLY A 510 -0.33 26.41 1.41
N TRP A 511 -1.57 26.21 0.97
CA TRP A 511 -2.21 24.90 0.86
C TRP A 511 -2.30 24.12 2.18
N GLY A 512 -2.26 24.82 3.32
CA GLY A 512 -2.32 24.22 4.65
C GLY A 512 -0.99 23.67 5.18
N ARG A 513 0.12 23.86 4.47
CA ARG A 513 1.45 23.35 4.88
C ARG A 513 1.86 23.83 6.25
N GLU A 514 1.51 25.07 6.60
CA GLU A 514 1.81 25.69 7.90
C GLU A 514 1.18 24.90 9.07
N LEU A 515 0.02 24.29 8.88
CA LEU A 515 -0.64 23.46 9.88
C LEU A 515 0.11 22.15 10.13
N PHE A 516 0.89 21.70 9.15
CA PHE A 516 1.66 20.46 9.21
C PHE A 516 3.16 20.68 9.51
N ALA A 517 3.57 21.89 9.87
CA ALA A 517 4.97 22.16 10.22
C ALA A 517 5.46 21.24 11.35
N VAL A 518 4.63 21.01 12.37
CA VAL A 518 4.94 20.10 13.48
C VAL A 518 5.22 18.66 13.03
N PHE A 519 4.62 18.22 11.91
CA PHE A 519 4.89 16.89 11.36
C PHE A 519 6.29 16.82 10.75
N HIS A 520 6.70 17.84 10.00
CA HIS A 520 8.05 17.91 9.42
C HIS A 520 9.14 17.85 10.47
N ASP A 521 8.92 18.52 11.62
CA ASP A 521 9.91 18.63 12.69
C ASP A 521 10.02 17.34 13.54
N ASN A 522 8.98 16.51 13.56
CA ASN A 522 8.87 15.37 14.47
C ASN A 522 8.71 14.01 13.77
N ILE A 523 8.63 13.97 12.44
CA ILE A 523 8.44 12.72 11.73
C ILE A 523 9.72 11.87 11.76
N SER A 524 9.56 10.58 12.03
CA SER A 524 10.66 9.63 11.95
C SER A 524 11.07 9.33 10.52
N VAL A 525 12.28 8.78 10.34
CA VAL A 525 12.79 8.33 9.03
C VAL A 525 11.98 7.15 8.49
N ALA A 526 12.12 6.86 7.19
CA ALA A 526 11.26 5.92 6.47
C ALA A 526 11.31 4.48 7.02
N ASP A 527 12.50 3.99 7.40
CA ASP A 527 12.69 2.66 7.98
C ASP A 527 12.19 2.55 9.44
N CYS A 528 11.89 3.68 10.06
CA CYS A 528 11.22 3.79 11.34
C CYS A 528 9.70 4.02 11.23
N GLY A 529 9.15 3.93 10.01
CA GLY A 529 7.71 4.03 9.77
C GLY A 529 7.24 5.41 9.28
N ALA A 530 8.11 6.42 9.23
CA ALA A 530 7.79 7.80 8.85
C ALA A 530 6.51 8.28 9.57
N SER A 531 6.54 8.30 10.91
CA SER A 531 5.42 8.65 11.78
C SER A 531 5.86 9.63 12.85
N ILE A 532 4.94 10.45 13.34
CA ILE A 532 5.17 11.31 14.51
C ILE A 532 4.96 10.57 15.83
N PHE A 533 4.52 9.30 15.78
CA PHE A 533 4.29 8.48 16.97
C PHE A 533 5.46 7.54 17.23
N GLY A 534 5.86 7.40 18.51
CA GLY A 534 6.83 6.40 18.94
C GLY A 534 8.28 6.69 18.56
N ASN A 535 8.69 7.95 18.63
CA ASN A 535 10.11 8.33 18.60
C ASN A 535 10.79 8.05 19.94
#